data_295b00ca2d6d867f0fa1b280733affc6
#
_entry.id   295b00ca2d6d867f0fa1b280733affc6
#
_cell.length_a   1.000
_cell.length_b   1.000
_cell.length_c   1.000
_cell.angle_alpha   90.00
_cell.angle_beta   90.00
_cell.angle_gamma   90.00
#
_symmetry.space_group_name_H-M   'P 1'
#
loop_
_entity.id
_entity.type
_entity.pdbx_description
1 polymer ?
#
loop_
_entity_poly.entity_id
_entity_poly.type
_entity_poly.pdbx_seq_one_letter_code
_entity_poly.pdbx_strand_id
1 'polypeptide(L)'
;MQSVSPRFAFALSATDKEVDGKPLLALIAGDKWESGDFPPSLHELAEKLRNRENFSNLSVQVSIKGEERWWELSGTPIRDERGKFTGFRGVGSDVTEQRQSSEKIEYLARYDTLTSLPNRLMLTEALGDALDHAEHWRSRCALMMIDLDRFKAVNDSLGHMTGDKLLAQVSSRLKALMGDNAVVGRLGGDEFAVVIRDASDLNYLRSLARRVITSLSEPYQVDHHTLYVGASVGSAIGPRDGRTVEELMRNADLALYRAKDAGGGEHCRFEPVLHASAEERRQLEASLRNALGLDEFVLHYQPVVDARSESIVSFEALVRWNSSEHGFVSPGKFIPLAEDTRLIVPIGRWVLRQACFEARKWPDHVKVNVNVSPEQLLEPDFHQEVVDTLAASGLRPERLEIEVTESIFLRDASVARNALEQVMALGCSIALDDFGTGYSSLGYLRKLRFSTIKVDRTFVQGASQGANESLAIINAVVAMAKSLDMTTTAEGVESAEEAELIRNLGCDKIQGFYFGRPMASEDARGLFSKDGLPNPRRLRA
;
A
#
# COMPACT_ATOMS: atom_id res chain seq x y z
N MET A 1 33.68 -28.96 49.21
CA MET A 1 32.32 -29.51 49.43
C MET A 1 32.49 -30.87 50.11
N GLN A 2 31.66 -31.22 51.10
CA GLN A 2 31.83 -32.47 51.89
C GLN A 2 30.69 -33.49 51.58
N SER A 3 29.64 -33.10 50.93
CA SER A 3 28.53 -33.97 50.54
C SER A 3 27.73 -33.29 49.44
N VAL A 4 27.64 -33.92 48.29
CA VAL A 4 26.98 -33.39 47.10
C VAL A 4 25.89 -34.38 46.66
N SER A 5 24.71 -33.88 46.32
CA SER A 5 23.69 -34.76 45.74
C SER A 5 24.11 -35.19 44.33
N PRO A 6 23.74 -36.41 43.88
CA PRO A 6 24.02 -36.86 42.51
C PRO A 6 23.49 -35.89 41.42
N ARG A 7 22.36 -35.24 41.68
CA ARG A 7 21.79 -34.21 40.78
C ARG A 7 22.67 -32.98 40.67
N PHE A 8 23.28 -32.53 41.78
CA PHE A 8 24.16 -31.36 41.76
C PHE A 8 25.50 -31.69 41.08
N ALA A 9 26.08 -32.88 41.33
CA ALA A 9 27.25 -33.37 40.60
C ALA A 9 26.99 -33.46 39.09
N PHE A 10 25.83 -33.97 38.69
CA PHE A 10 25.40 -34.00 37.30
C PHE A 10 25.30 -32.58 36.71
N ALA A 11 24.71 -31.60 37.42
CA ALA A 11 24.62 -30.22 36.96
C ALA A 11 25.99 -29.57 36.77
N LEU A 12 27.00 -29.97 37.58
CA LEU A 12 28.40 -29.58 37.41
C LEU A 12 29.10 -30.34 36.26
N SER A 13 28.43 -31.30 35.66
CA SER A 13 29.01 -32.22 34.66
C SER A 13 30.26 -32.93 35.21
N ALA A 14 30.25 -33.27 36.52
CA ALA A 14 31.36 -33.86 37.26
C ALA A 14 30.88 -35.10 38.08
N THR A 15 31.80 -35.96 38.43
CA THR A 15 31.53 -37.08 39.33
C THR A 15 31.69 -36.64 40.81
N ASP A 16 31.04 -37.36 41.73
CA ASP A 16 31.13 -37.06 43.18
C ASP A 16 32.57 -36.94 43.67
N LYS A 17 33.49 -37.77 43.12
CA LYS A 17 34.92 -37.74 43.45
C LYS A 17 35.66 -36.50 42.97
N GLU A 18 35.21 -35.92 41.85
CA GLU A 18 35.81 -34.70 41.29
C GLU A 18 35.38 -33.43 42.02
N VAL A 19 34.24 -33.48 42.68
CA VAL A 19 33.63 -32.35 43.41
C VAL A 19 34.07 -32.32 44.87
N ASP A 20 34.37 -33.48 45.45
CA ASP A 20 34.70 -33.60 46.87
C ASP A 20 35.99 -32.82 47.24
N GLY A 21 35.95 -32.08 48.31
CA GLY A 21 37.05 -31.27 48.81
C GLY A 21 37.28 -29.94 48.10
N LYS A 22 36.66 -29.68 46.93
CA LYS A 22 36.85 -28.41 46.20
C LYS A 22 35.91 -27.30 46.70
N PRO A 23 36.37 -26.02 46.70
CA PRO A 23 35.47 -24.88 46.97
C PRO A 23 34.35 -24.77 45.97
N LEU A 24 33.13 -24.45 46.42
CA LEU A 24 31.98 -24.24 45.54
C LEU A 24 32.29 -23.21 44.43
N LEU A 25 32.87 -22.07 44.82
CA LEU A 25 33.20 -21.01 43.86
C LEU A 25 34.17 -21.48 42.77
N ALA A 26 35.15 -22.31 43.09
CA ALA A 26 36.09 -22.86 42.11
C ALA A 26 35.40 -23.79 41.10
N LEU A 27 34.35 -24.50 41.54
CA LEU A 27 33.60 -25.41 40.69
C LEU A 27 32.65 -24.69 39.72
N ILE A 28 32.06 -23.55 40.15
CA ILE A 28 31.06 -22.82 39.36
C ILE A 28 31.63 -21.63 38.59
N ALA A 29 32.87 -21.19 38.95
CA ALA A 29 33.56 -20.14 38.18
C ALA A 29 34.32 -20.67 36.95
N GLY A 30 34.59 -22.00 36.91
CA GLY A 30 35.37 -22.59 35.82
C GLY A 30 36.74 -21.94 35.64
N ASP A 31 37.14 -21.69 34.39
CA ASP A 31 38.45 -21.08 34.07
C ASP A 31 38.62 -19.66 34.62
N LYS A 32 37.52 -18.98 34.96
CA LYS A 32 37.52 -17.63 35.54
C LYS A 32 38.01 -17.64 37.00
N TRP A 33 38.10 -18.82 37.64
CA TRP A 33 38.63 -18.97 38.99
C TRP A 33 40.11 -18.57 39.08
N GLU A 34 40.90 -18.93 38.09
CA GLU A 34 42.34 -18.64 38.07
C GLU A 34 42.63 -17.20 37.65
N SER A 35 41.82 -16.62 36.74
CA SER A 35 41.98 -15.23 36.28
C SER A 35 41.48 -14.20 37.30
N GLY A 36 40.57 -14.59 38.20
CA GLY A 36 39.94 -13.68 39.16
C GLY A 36 38.89 -12.73 38.54
N ASP A 37 38.56 -12.90 37.27
CA ASP A 37 37.57 -12.08 36.55
C ASP A 37 36.17 -12.67 36.72
N PHE A 38 35.54 -12.39 37.84
CA PHE A 38 34.24 -12.91 38.18
C PHE A 38 33.12 -11.99 37.74
N PRO A 39 31.99 -12.54 37.25
CA PRO A 39 30.77 -11.78 37.07
C PRO A 39 30.30 -11.13 38.38
N PRO A 40 29.62 -9.96 38.33
CA PRO A 40 29.14 -9.29 39.56
C PRO A 40 28.28 -10.20 40.46
N SER A 41 27.45 -11.06 39.90
CA SER A 41 26.60 -12.02 40.62
C SER A 41 27.44 -13.07 41.40
N LEU A 42 28.58 -13.47 40.84
CA LEU A 42 29.49 -14.41 41.52
C LEU A 42 30.27 -13.74 42.66
N HIS A 43 30.60 -12.45 42.52
CA HIS A 43 31.18 -11.63 43.60
C HIS A 43 30.20 -11.52 44.76
N GLU A 44 28.93 -11.26 44.52
CA GLU A 44 27.90 -11.19 45.55
C GLU A 44 27.79 -12.52 46.33
N LEU A 45 27.77 -13.65 45.62
CA LEU A 45 27.79 -14.96 46.25
C LEU A 45 29.05 -15.15 47.13
N ALA A 46 30.22 -14.74 46.61
CA ALA A 46 31.49 -14.86 47.34
C ALA A 46 31.50 -14.02 48.63
N GLU A 47 30.92 -12.82 48.60
CA GLU A 47 30.78 -11.97 49.81
C GLU A 47 29.84 -12.61 50.83
N LYS A 48 28.66 -13.09 50.42
CA LYS A 48 27.71 -13.76 51.33
C LYS A 48 28.30 -15.01 51.97
N LEU A 49 29.06 -15.80 51.23
CA LEU A 49 29.77 -16.96 51.74
C LEU A 49 30.88 -16.55 52.73
N ARG A 50 31.63 -15.49 52.46
CA ARG A 50 32.69 -14.96 53.33
C ARG A 50 32.14 -14.43 54.65
N ASN A 51 31.03 -13.67 54.56
CA ASN A 51 30.36 -13.07 55.72
C ASN A 51 29.52 -14.07 56.51
N ARG A 52 29.36 -15.31 56.01
CA ARG A 52 28.54 -16.38 56.62
C ARG A 52 27.06 -15.96 56.73
N GLU A 53 26.55 -15.27 55.72
CA GLU A 53 25.18 -14.80 55.63
C GLU A 53 24.27 -15.84 54.95
N ASN A 54 22.98 -15.81 55.31
CA ASN A 54 21.96 -16.52 54.56
C ASN A 54 21.76 -15.85 53.21
N PHE A 55 21.50 -16.65 52.19
CA PHE A 55 21.02 -16.14 50.88
C PHE A 55 19.94 -17.06 50.35
N SER A 56 18.97 -16.47 49.71
CA SER A 56 17.83 -17.17 49.07
C SER A 56 17.62 -16.64 47.67
N ASN A 57 17.39 -17.55 46.73
CA ASN A 57 17.08 -17.27 45.34
C ASN A 57 18.10 -16.31 44.69
N LEU A 58 19.38 -16.48 45.02
CA LEU A 58 20.45 -15.67 44.45
C LEU A 58 20.77 -16.18 43.04
N SER A 59 20.48 -15.37 42.03
CA SER A 59 20.81 -15.69 40.63
C SER A 59 22.27 -15.43 40.35
N VAL A 60 23.00 -16.46 39.97
CA VAL A 60 24.45 -16.42 39.77
C VAL A 60 24.81 -16.92 38.37
N GLN A 61 25.60 -16.15 37.67
CA GLN A 61 26.18 -16.60 36.41
C GLN A 61 27.36 -17.51 36.69
N VAL A 62 27.29 -18.74 36.21
CA VAL A 62 28.28 -19.79 36.42
C VAL A 62 28.88 -20.24 35.08
N SER A 63 30.12 -20.72 35.13
CA SER A 63 30.79 -21.32 33.97
C SER A 63 31.06 -22.78 34.23
N ILE A 64 30.35 -23.67 33.55
CA ILE A 64 30.49 -25.12 33.70
C ILE A 64 31.11 -25.70 32.43
N LYS A 65 32.36 -26.17 32.52
CA LYS A 65 33.12 -26.67 31.36
C LYS A 65 33.18 -25.72 30.17
N GLY A 66 33.26 -24.42 30.44
CA GLY A 66 33.30 -23.37 29.40
C GLY A 66 31.93 -22.92 28.89
N GLU A 67 30.82 -23.53 29.32
CA GLU A 67 29.46 -23.06 29.04
C GLU A 67 28.97 -22.11 30.14
N GLU A 68 28.49 -20.94 29.74
CA GLU A 68 27.88 -20.00 30.68
C GLU A 68 26.44 -20.42 30.96
N ARG A 69 26.09 -20.52 32.26
CA ARG A 69 24.76 -20.89 32.74
C ARG A 69 24.33 -19.97 33.87
N TRP A 70 23.03 -19.92 34.11
CA TRP A 70 22.46 -19.20 35.25
C TRP A 70 21.89 -20.18 36.25
N TRP A 71 22.40 -20.05 37.47
CA TRP A 71 21.91 -20.85 38.58
C TRP A 71 21.26 -19.99 39.65
N GLU A 72 20.17 -20.45 40.21
CA GLU A 72 19.55 -19.87 41.38
C GLU A 72 19.97 -20.67 42.60
N LEU A 73 20.68 -20.01 43.49
CA LEU A 73 21.30 -20.63 44.68
C LEU A 73 20.66 -20.11 45.96
N SER A 74 20.40 -21.01 46.90
CA SER A 74 20.02 -20.67 48.28
C SER A 74 20.91 -21.40 49.23
N GLY A 75 21.36 -20.73 50.29
CA GLY A 75 22.30 -21.31 51.26
C GLY A 75 22.14 -20.73 52.65
N THR A 76 22.29 -21.62 53.62
CA THR A 76 22.23 -21.29 55.05
C THR A 76 23.50 -21.79 55.76
N PRO A 77 24.17 -20.96 56.57
CA PRO A 77 25.36 -21.39 57.33
C PRO A 77 24.98 -22.42 58.37
N ILE A 78 25.83 -23.47 58.49
CA ILE A 78 25.71 -24.53 59.50
C ILE A 78 26.68 -24.27 60.61
N ARG A 79 26.23 -24.49 61.80
CA ARG A 79 27.06 -24.42 63.04
C ARG A 79 27.00 -25.75 63.80
N ASP A 80 28.08 -26.13 64.46
CA ASP A 80 28.12 -27.30 65.34
C ASP A 80 27.41 -27.01 66.68
N GLU A 81 27.34 -28.01 67.54
CA GLU A 81 26.75 -27.91 68.90
C GLU A 81 27.42 -26.84 69.80
N ARG A 82 28.63 -26.41 69.46
CA ARG A 82 29.40 -25.37 70.15
C ARG A 82 29.26 -23.98 69.45
N GLY A 83 28.36 -23.86 68.45
CA GLY A 83 28.16 -22.62 67.76
C GLY A 83 29.24 -22.27 66.73
N LYS A 84 30.23 -23.13 66.51
CA LYS A 84 31.30 -22.89 65.53
C LYS A 84 30.81 -23.17 64.11
N PHE A 85 31.11 -22.27 63.18
CA PHE A 85 30.77 -22.42 61.78
C PHE A 85 31.44 -23.64 61.13
N THR A 86 30.67 -24.51 60.49
CA THR A 86 31.15 -25.77 59.88
C THR A 86 30.95 -25.80 58.36
N GLY A 87 30.17 -24.87 57.80
CA GLY A 87 29.93 -24.80 56.37
C GLY A 87 28.58 -24.22 56.01
N PHE A 88 28.16 -24.43 54.78
CA PHE A 88 26.84 -24.07 54.30
C PHE A 88 26.06 -25.32 53.86
N ARG A 89 24.75 -25.29 54.08
CA ARG A 89 23.81 -26.19 53.42
C ARG A 89 23.03 -25.35 52.42
N GLY A 90 23.00 -25.79 51.18
CA GLY A 90 22.30 -25.06 50.13
C GLY A 90 21.65 -25.97 49.11
N VAL A 91 20.83 -25.36 48.30
CA VAL A 91 20.22 -25.94 47.11
C VAL A 91 20.50 -25.01 45.93
N GLY A 92 20.55 -25.59 44.74
CA GLY A 92 20.72 -24.84 43.50
C GLY A 92 19.87 -25.44 42.39
N SER A 93 19.35 -24.60 41.56
CA SER A 93 18.61 -24.95 40.36
C SER A 93 19.26 -24.29 39.14
N ASP A 94 19.44 -25.03 38.06
CA ASP A 94 19.80 -24.45 36.78
C ASP A 94 18.55 -23.79 36.18
N VAL A 95 18.60 -22.46 36.02
CA VAL A 95 17.51 -21.65 35.52
C VAL A 95 17.83 -21.04 34.15
N THR A 96 18.88 -21.53 33.50
CA THR A 96 19.39 -21.01 32.22
C THR A 96 18.31 -21.03 31.15
N GLU A 97 17.69 -22.19 30.95
CA GLU A 97 16.63 -22.36 29.92
C GLU A 97 15.40 -21.51 30.25
N GLN A 98 14.99 -21.46 31.52
CA GLN A 98 13.87 -20.65 31.96
C GLN A 98 14.13 -19.15 31.73
N ARG A 99 15.33 -18.68 32.03
CA ARG A 99 15.74 -17.29 31.86
C ARG A 99 15.82 -16.91 30.37
N GLN A 100 16.47 -17.73 29.54
CA GLN A 100 16.55 -17.55 28.12
C GLN A 100 15.15 -17.54 27.48
N SER A 101 14.27 -18.42 27.95
CA SER A 101 12.88 -18.44 27.50
C SER A 101 12.14 -17.17 27.88
N SER A 102 12.34 -16.68 29.13
CA SER A 102 11.70 -15.44 29.57
C SER A 102 12.22 -14.22 28.79
N GLU A 103 13.54 -14.11 28.61
CA GLU A 103 14.17 -13.04 27.82
C GLU A 103 13.70 -13.08 26.35
N LYS A 104 13.56 -14.29 25.80
CA LYS A 104 13.02 -14.48 24.45
C LYS A 104 11.53 -14.09 24.35
N ILE A 105 10.73 -14.45 25.36
CA ILE A 105 9.32 -14.06 25.42
C ILE A 105 9.19 -12.54 25.53
N GLU A 106 10.00 -11.90 26.37
CA GLU A 106 10.00 -10.44 26.50
C GLU A 106 10.43 -9.76 25.19
N TYR A 107 11.45 -10.28 24.53
CA TYR A 107 11.86 -9.79 23.21
C TYR A 107 10.75 -9.94 22.18
N LEU A 108 10.12 -11.13 22.08
CA LEU A 108 9.03 -11.41 21.14
C LEU A 108 7.77 -10.57 21.43
N ALA A 109 7.55 -10.22 22.71
CA ALA A 109 6.44 -9.34 23.09
C ALA A 109 6.64 -7.89 22.63
N ARG A 110 7.87 -7.45 22.35
CA ARG A 110 8.22 -6.04 22.09
C ARG A 110 8.77 -5.76 20.70
N TYR A 111 9.30 -6.77 20.00
CA TYR A 111 9.94 -6.61 18.70
C TYR A 111 9.27 -7.48 17.64
N ASP A 112 9.23 -6.99 16.42
CA ASP A 112 8.81 -7.75 15.25
C ASP A 112 9.89 -8.77 14.86
N THR A 113 9.51 -10.01 14.70
CA THR A 113 10.45 -11.12 14.47
C THR A 113 11.14 -11.09 13.11
N LEU A 114 10.50 -10.51 12.12
CA LEU A 114 11.03 -10.43 10.76
C LEU A 114 12.05 -9.29 10.62
N THR A 115 11.70 -8.12 11.16
CA THR A 115 12.46 -6.89 10.94
C THR A 115 13.34 -6.49 12.13
N SER A 116 13.15 -7.12 13.30
CA SER A 116 13.79 -6.74 14.57
C SER A 116 13.57 -5.27 14.95
N LEU A 117 12.56 -4.63 14.41
CA LEU A 117 12.11 -3.31 14.82
C LEU A 117 11.14 -3.43 16.01
N PRO A 118 10.97 -2.38 16.82
CA PRO A 118 9.84 -2.24 17.72
C PRO A 118 8.52 -2.64 17.07
N ASN A 119 7.74 -3.46 17.75
CA ASN A 119 6.41 -3.85 17.30
C ASN A 119 5.36 -2.80 17.68
N ARG A 120 4.08 -3.06 17.37
CA ARG A 120 2.97 -2.17 17.70
C ARG A 120 2.93 -1.78 19.19
N LEU A 121 3.20 -2.73 20.10
CA LEU A 121 3.17 -2.46 21.55
C LEU A 121 4.23 -1.43 21.94
N MET A 122 5.49 -1.65 21.56
CA MET A 122 6.57 -0.70 21.86
C MET A 122 6.37 0.66 21.20
N LEU A 123 5.83 0.71 19.99
CA LEU A 123 5.51 1.98 19.34
C LEU A 123 4.40 2.74 20.08
N THR A 124 3.38 2.03 20.57
CA THR A 124 2.29 2.61 21.35
C THR A 124 2.79 3.17 22.68
N GLU A 125 3.65 2.44 23.37
CA GLU A 125 4.33 2.90 24.59
C GLU A 125 5.19 4.16 24.30
N ALA A 126 6.03 4.11 23.26
CA ALA A 126 6.89 5.24 22.90
C ALA A 126 6.09 6.50 22.48
N LEU A 127 4.93 6.32 21.84
CA LEU A 127 4.04 7.42 21.48
C LEU A 127 3.36 8.00 22.72
N GLY A 128 2.95 7.16 23.69
CA GLY A 128 2.40 7.60 24.97
C GLY A 128 3.40 8.47 25.74
N ASP A 129 4.63 7.98 25.91
CA ASP A 129 5.70 8.72 26.56
C ASP A 129 5.99 10.06 25.87
N ALA A 130 5.98 10.08 24.53
CA ALA A 130 6.21 11.29 23.74
C ALA A 130 5.07 12.31 23.90
N LEU A 131 3.82 11.83 23.99
CA LEU A 131 2.64 12.68 24.25
C LEU A 131 2.66 13.29 25.64
N ASP A 132 2.90 12.47 26.65
CA ASP A 132 2.98 12.93 28.05
C ASP A 132 4.09 13.98 28.22
N HIS A 133 5.24 13.73 27.59
CA HIS A 133 6.33 14.71 27.56
C HIS A 133 5.91 16.01 26.84
N ALA A 134 5.24 15.89 25.69
CA ALA A 134 4.81 17.05 24.91
C ALA A 134 3.77 17.88 25.66
N GLU A 135 2.84 17.28 26.38
CA GLU A 135 1.86 17.99 27.22
C GLU A 135 2.53 18.67 28.41
N HIS A 136 3.43 17.94 29.10
CA HIS A 136 4.11 18.49 30.29
C HIS A 136 4.99 19.70 29.95
N TRP A 137 5.76 19.62 28.86
CA TRP A 137 6.72 20.68 28.46
C TRP A 137 6.16 21.67 27.44
N ARG A 138 4.86 21.56 27.09
CA ARG A 138 4.22 22.38 26.06
C ARG A 138 4.97 22.35 24.72
N SER A 139 5.56 21.20 24.41
CA SER A 139 6.24 20.92 23.15
C SER A 139 5.31 20.16 22.19
N ARG A 140 5.86 19.57 21.15
CA ARG A 140 5.11 18.77 20.17
C ARG A 140 5.84 17.48 19.92
N CYS A 141 5.09 16.39 19.81
CA CYS A 141 5.57 15.15 19.24
C CYS A 141 4.84 14.88 17.92
N ALA A 142 5.27 13.89 17.14
CA ALA A 142 4.56 13.48 15.94
C ALA A 142 4.59 11.97 15.75
N LEU A 143 3.56 11.47 15.11
CA LEU A 143 3.50 10.12 14.56
C LEU A 143 3.48 10.21 13.05
N MET A 144 4.35 9.45 12.37
CA MET A 144 4.26 9.15 10.95
C MET A 144 3.87 7.69 10.77
N MET A 145 2.82 7.43 9.99
CA MET A 145 2.48 6.11 9.48
C MET A 145 2.99 5.99 8.04
N ILE A 146 3.55 4.86 7.70
CA ILE A 146 4.20 4.59 6.42
C ILE A 146 3.66 3.28 5.90
N ASP A 147 3.29 3.24 4.63
CA ASP A 147 2.84 2.03 3.95
C ASP A 147 3.58 1.90 2.61
N LEU A 148 3.91 0.68 2.24
CA LEU A 148 4.65 0.40 1.01
C LEU A 148 3.70 0.27 -0.17
N ASP A 149 3.78 1.21 -1.09
CA ASP A 149 2.98 1.17 -2.31
C ASP A 149 3.31 -0.07 -3.15
N ARG A 150 2.26 -0.80 -3.58
CA ARG A 150 2.36 -2.00 -4.42
C ARG A 150 3.09 -3.20 -3.78
N PHE A 151 3.29 -3.24 -2.48
CA PHE A 151 3.92 -4.40 -1.82
C PHE A 151 3.16 -5.70 -2.07
N LYS A 152 1.82 -5.66 -2.09
CA LYS A 152 0.99 -6.82 -2.41
C LYS A 152 1.32 -7.40 -3.78
N ALA A 153 1.57 -6.56 -4.80
CA ALA A 153 1.93 -7.03 -6.13
C ALA A 153 3.28 -7.78 -6.15
N VAL A 154 4.22 -7.40 -5.28
CA VAL A 154 5.49 -8.15 -5.10
C VAL A 154 5.21 -9.54 -4.54
N ASN A 155 4.36 -9.64 -3.49
CA ASN A 155 3.97 -10.93 -2.91
C ASN A 155 3.24 -11.83 -3.92
N ASP A 156 2.29 -11.27 -4.64
CA ASP A 156 1.47 -12.00 -5.61
C ASP A 156 2.33 -12.52 -6.79
N SER A 157 3.37 -11.75 -7.19
CA SER A 157 4.22 -12.11 -8.35
C SER A 157 5.41 -12.98 -7.99
N LEU A 158 6.05 -12.79 -6.82
CA LEU A 158 7.34 -13.39 -6.44
C LEU A 158 7.27 -14.21 -5.14
N GLY A 159 6.10 -14.27 -4.52
CA GLY A 159 5.85 -15.02 -3.31
C GLY A 159 6.27 -14.31 -2.01
N HIS A 160 5.66 -14.74 -0.90
CA HIS A 160 5.84 -14.14 0.43
C HIS A 160 7.29 -14.12 0.93
N MET A 161 8.11 -15.14 0.58
CA MET A 161 9.52 -15.19 0.97
C MET A 161 10.33 -14.02 0.40
N THR A 162 10.02 -13.58 -0.82
CA THR A 162 10.65 -12.40 -1.44
C THR A 162 10.16 -11.12 -0.78
N GLY A 163 8.86 -11.04 -0.45
CA GLY A 163 8.28 -9.94 0.31
C GLY A 163 8.90 -9.78 1.70
N ASP A 164 9.14 -10.88 2.41
CA ASP A 164 9.79 -10.86 3.73
C ASP A 164 11.22 -10.31 3.65
N LYS A 165 12.00 -10.71 2.65
CA LYS A 165 13.36 -10.16 2.42
C LYS A 165 13.32 -8.68 2.07
N LEU A 166 12.32 -8.25 1.30
CA LEU A 166 12.10 -6.84 1.00
C LEU A 166 11.79 -6.05 2.27
N LEU A 167 10.88 -6.52 3.13
CA LEU A 167 10.55 -5.88 4.40
C LEU A 167 11.76 -5.75 5.33
N ALA A 168 12.66 -6.74 5.37
CA ALA A 168 13.91 -6.66 6.12
C ALA A 168 14.85 -5.55 5.58
N GLN A 169 14.93 -5.37 4.27
CA GLN A 169 15.71 -4.28 3.67
C GLN A 169 15.07 -2.91 3.90
N VAL A 170 13.74 -2.81 3.80
CA VAL A 170 12.97 -1.59 4.13
C VAL A 170 13.24 -1.17 5.56
N SER A 171 13.15 -2.11 6.51
CA SER A 171 13.41 -1.83 7.93
C SER A 171 14.82 -1.31 8.17
N SER A 172 15.82 -1.86 7.48
CA SER A 172 17.21 -1.41 7.56
C SER A 172 17.39 0.01 7.04
N ARG A 173 16.75 0.35 5.90
CA ARG A 173 16.76 1.72 5.35
C ARG A 173 16.07 2.71 6.29
N LEU A 174 14.89 2.36 6.82
CA LEU A 174 14.18 3.20 7.78
C LEU A 174 15.03 3.46 9.01
N LYS A 175 15.63 2.41 9.59
CA LYS A 175 16.50 2.55 10.77
C LYS A 175 17.69 3.45 10.50
N ALA A 176 18.31 3.37 9.34
CA ALA A 176 19.46 4.20 8.96
C ALA A 176 19.09 5.69 8.78
N LEU A 177 17.82 6.00 8.47
CA LEU A 177 17.34 7.39 8.33
C LEU A 177 17.03 8.06 9.68
N MET A 178 16.81 7.27 10.75
CA MET A 178 16.35 7.77 12.04
C MET A 178 17.54 8.17 12.91
N GLY A 179 17.41 9.31 13.59
CA GLY A 179 18.31 9.74 14.67
C GLY A 179 17.71 9.46 16.04
N ASP A 180 18.37 9.92 17.09
CA ASP A 180 17.99 9.69 18.49
C ASP A 180 16.61 10.25 18.88
N ASN A 181 16.12 11.23 18.09
CA ASN A 181 14.80 11.85 18.29
C ASN A 181 13.64 11.00 17.77
N ALA A 182 13.89 9.87 17.10
CA ALA A 182 12.87 9.08 16.45
C ALA A 182 12.94 7.59 16.81
N VAL A 183 11.78 6.97 17.01
CA VAL A 183 11.61 5.53 17.19
C VAL A 183 10.85 4.99 15.99
N VAL A 184 11.47 4.09 15.22
CA VAL A 184 10.84 3.41 14.10
C VAL A 184 10.41 2.00 14.50
N GLY A 185 9.24 1.55 14.02
CA GLY A 185 8.74 0.21 14.27
C GLY A 185 7.83 -0.27 13.14
N ARG A 186 7.44 -1.54 13.23
CA ARG A 186 6.51 -2.17 12.28
C ARG A 186 5.18 -2.46 12.97
N LEU A 187 4.08 -2.04 12.34
CA LEU A 187 2.73 -2.25 12.87
C LEU A 187 2.13 -3.59 12.45
N GLY A 188 2.56 -4.11 11.30
CA GLY A 188 2.14 -5.38 10.70
C GLY A 188 2.12 -5.29 9.17
N GLY A 189 2.14 -6.41 8.47
CA GLY A 189 2.13 -6.40 7.00
C GLY A 189 3.24 -5.53 6.40
N ASP A 190 2.87 -4.58 5.58
CA ASP A 190 3.69 -3.55 4.94
C ASP A 190 3.65 -2.18 5.63
N GLU A 191 3.01 -2.11 6.82
CA GLU A 191 2.85 -0.89 7.59
C GLU A 191 3.99 -0.70 8.61
N PHE A 192 4.61 0.48 8.54
CA PHE A 192 5.62 0.95 9.49
C PHE A 192 5.15 2.25 10.15
N ALA A 193 5.73 2.57 11.30
CA ALA A 193 5.49 3.86 11.94
C ALA A 193 6.76 4.44 12.55
N VAL A 194 6.80 5.76 12.64
CA VAL A 194 7.87 6.52 13.25
C VAL A 194 7.28 7.48 14.28
N VAL A 195 7.69 7.31 15.52
CA VAL A 195 7.39 8.24 16.62
C VAL A 195 8.52 9.25 16.72
N ILE A 196 8.22 10.53 16.59
CA ILE A 196 9.16 11.65 16.71
C ILE A 196 8.87 12.34 18.03
N ARG A 197 9.87 12.30 18.95
CA ARG A 197 9.71 12.80 20.32
C ARG A 197 9.60 14.32 20.38
N ASP A 198 10.37 15.02 19.54
CA ASP A 198 10.29 16.48 19.39
C ASP A 198 10.01 16.83 17.92
N ALA A 199 8.81 17.32 17.66
CA ALA A 199 8.31 17.77 16.36
C ALA A 199 8.01 19.27 16.37
N SER A 200 8.74 20.06 17.14
CA SER A 200 8.58 21.50 17.21
C SER A 200 8.88 22.18 15.87
N ASP A 201 9.82 21.64 15.10
CA ASP A 201 10.10 22.08 13.73
C ASP A 201 9.30 21.24 12.70
N LEU A 202 8.26 21.86 12.14
CA LEU A 202 7.42 21.25 11.10
C LEU A 202 8.15 21.05 9.76
N ASN A 203 9.20 21.83 9.49
CA ASN A 203 10.00 21.63 8.29
C ASN A 203 10.88 20.39 8.41
N TYR A 204 11.38 20.11 9.60
CA TYR A 204 12.06 18.85 9.89
C TYR A 204 11.14 17.64 9.62
N LEU A 205 9.91 17.68 10.11
CA LEU A 205 8.91 16.63 9.89
C LEU A 205 8.67 16.38 8.39
N ARG A 206 8.45 17.45 7.63
CA ARG A 206 8.24 17.37 6.16
C ARG A 206 9.49 16.86 5.44
N SER A 207 10.66 17.32 5.84
CA SER A 207 11.93 16.88 5.27
C SER A 207 12.19 15.39 5.55
N LEU A 208 11.92 14.95 6.78
CA LEU A 208 12.06 13.54 7.15
C LEU A 208 11.11 12.64 6.33
N ALA A 209 9.84 13.05 6.19
CA ALA A 209 8.87 12.32 5.39
C ALA A 209 9.33 12.18 3.93
N ARG A 210 9.83 13.26 3.32
CA ARG A 210 10.38 13.22 1.94
C ARG A 210 11.57 12.29 1.84
N ARG A 211 12.50 12.35 2.81
CA ARG A 211 13.67 11.46 2.84
C ARG A 211 13.25 10.00 2.95
N VAL A 212 12.25 9.70 3.76
CA VAL A 212 11.66 8.36 3.88
C VAL A 212 11.13 7.90 2.53
N ILE A 213 10.25 8.69 1.89
CA ILE A 213 9.67 8.36 0.60
C ILE A 213 10.77 8.13 -0.45
N THR A 214 11.71 9.07 -0.59
CA THR A 214 12.80 8.97 -1.56
C THR A 214 13.64 7.73 -1.35
N SER A 215 14.08 7.46 -0.11
CA SER A 215 14.92 6.32 0.21
C SER A 215 14.21 4.98 0.04
N LEU A 216 12.92 4.91 0.38
CA LEU A 216 12.14 3.68 0.20
C LEU A 216 11.79 3.42 -1.27
N SER A 217 11.74 4.45 -2.10
CA SER A 217 11.49 4.33 -3.55
C SER A 217 12.75 3.95 -4.35
N GLU A 218 13.94 3.96 -3.75
CA GLU A 218 15.15 3.45 -4.39
C GLU A 218 15.05 1.92 -4.63
N PRO A 219 15.64 1.40 -5.72
CA PRO A 219 15.58 -0.02 -6.05
C PRO A 219 16.09 -0.93 -4.92
N TYR A 220 15.47 -2.08 -4.77
CA TYR A 220 15.86 -3.14 -3.84
C TYR A 220 16.44 -4.32 -4.62
N GLN A 221 17.57 -4.85 -4.16
CA GLN A 221 18.13 -6.10 -4.69
C GLN A 221 17.72 -7.25 -3.77
N VAL A 222 16.83 -8.10 -4.25
CA VAL A 222 16.37 -9.28 -3.50
C VAL A 222 16.60 -10.52 -4.36
N ASP A 223 17.51 -11.37 -3.92
CA ASP A 223 18.00 -12.53 -4.68
C ASP A 223 18.51 -12.10 -6.09
N HIS A 224 17.81 -12.49 -7.14
CA HIS A 224 18.16 -12.14 -8.53
C HIS A 224 17.23 -11.06 -9.13
N HIS A 225 16.38 -10.45 -8.31
CA HIS A 225 15.40 -9.47 -8.76
C HIS A 225 15.73 -8.08 -8.28
N THR A 226 15.55 -7.11 -9.17
CA THR A 226 15.51 -5.69 -8.80
C THR A 226 14.06 -5.29 -8.63
N LEU A 227 13.68 -4.92 -7.40
CA LEU A 227 12.30 -4.57 -7.04
C LEU A 227 12.16 -3.06 -6.87
N TYR A 228 11.03 -2.54 -7.30
CA TYR A 228 10.65 -1.14 -7.15
C TYR A 228 9.35 -1.07 -6.37
N VAL A 229 9.40 -0.44 -5.21
CA VAL A 229 8.22 -0.14 -4.38
C VAL A 229 8.24 1.35 -4.05
N GLY A 230 7.06 1.95 -3.91
CA GLY A 230 6.94 3.31 -3.38
C GLY A 230 6.67 3.27 -1.88
N ALA A 231 6.51 4.44 -1.29
CA ALA A 231 6.01 4.57 0.07
C ALA A 231 5.14 5.80 0.20
N SER A 232 3.98 5.62 0.83
CA SER A 232 3.08 6.71 1.21
C SER A 232 3.21 6.99 2.70
N VAL A 233 3.13 8.27 3.10
CA VAL A 233 3.33 8.71 4.48
C VAL A 233 2.17 9.58 4.96
N GLY A 234 1.55 9.18 6.06
CA GLY A 234 0.59 10.01 6.81
C GLY A 234 1.17 10.48 8.12
N SER A 235 0.95 11.73 8.54
CA SER A 235 1.45 12.20 9.82
C SER A 235 0.44 13.00 10.62
N ALA A 236 0.50 12.86 11.96
CA ALA A 236 -0.26 13.65 12.93
C ALA A 236 0.65 14.16 14.03
N ILE A 237 0.33 15.34 14.59
CA ILE A 237 1.15 16.06 15.56
C ILE A 237 0.43 16.14 16.90
N GLY A 238 1.00 15.55 17.93
CA GLY A 238 0.51 15.64 19.31
C GLY A 238 1.03 16.90 20.04
N PRO A 239 0.23 17.48 20.94
CA PRO A 239 -1.18 17.16 21.27
C PRO A 239 -2.21 17.86 20.37
N ARG A 240 -1.79 18.58 19.32
CA ARG A 240 -2.68 19.39 18.46
C ARG A 240 -3.68 18.55 17.67
N ASP A 241 -3.18 17.46 17.04
CA ASP A 241 -3.95 16.60 16.15
C ASP A 241 -4.49 15.35 16.87
N GLY A 242 -4.30 15.24 18.19
CA GLY A 242 -4.79 14.19 19.07
C GLY A 242 -4.08 14.23 20.42
N ARG A 243 -4.83 13.98 21.48
CA ARG A 243 -4.32 13.98 22.86
C ARG A 243 -4.15 12.59 23.44
N THR A 244 -4.65 11.59 22.75
CA THR A 244 -4.44 10.18 23.09
C THR A 244 -3.69 9.48 21.98
N VAL A 245 -3.08 8.35 22.32
CA VAL A 245 -2.38 7.50 21.35
C VAL A 245 -3.33 7.05 20.24
N GLU A 246 -4.54 6.64 20.61
CA GLU A 246 -5.55 6.17 19.66
C GLU A 246 -6.00 7.27 18.70
N GLU A 247 -6.16 8.51 19.19
CA GLU A 247 -6.50 9.65 18.34
C GLU A 247 -5.39 9.96 17.33
N LEU A 248 -4.11 10.00 17.80
CA LEU A 248 -2.99 10.27 16.92
C LEU A 248 -2.79 9.17 15.89
N MET A 249 -2.93 7.90 16.28
CA MET A 249 -2.83 6.77 15.35
C MET A 249 -3.93 6.86 14.29
N ARG A 250 -5.18 7.06 14.69
CA ARG A 250 -6.31 7.21 13.76
C ARG A 250 -6.12 8.39 12.81
N ASN A 251 -5.62 9.53 13.32
CA ASN A 251 -5.46 10.73 12.53
C ASN A 251 -4.26 10.66 11.57
N ALA A 252 -3.19 9.99 11.96
CA ALA A 252 -2.07 9.68 11.07
C ALA A 252 -2.47 8.69 9.98
N ASP A 253 -3.32 7.71 10.29
CA ASP A 253 -3.87 6.74 9.35
C ASP A 253 -4.78 7.43 8.30
N LEU A 254 -5.66 8.34 8.72
CA LEU A 254 -6.45 9.15 7.79
C LEU A 254 -5.59 9.98 6.83
N ALA A 255 -4.49 10.52 7.34
CA ALA A 255 -3.54 11.25 6.50
C ALA A 255 -2.79 10.31 5.53
N LEU A 256 -2.42 9.11 5.98
CA LEU A 256 -1.81 8.08 5.13
C LEU A 256 -2.77 7.63 4.02
N TYR A 257 -4.03 7.39 4.39
CA TYR A 257 -5.06 7.05 3.43
C TYR A 257 -5.19 8.14 2.34
N ARG A 258 -5.18 9.42 2.74
CA ARG A 258 -5.22 10.55 1.78
C ARG A 258 -4.01 10.58 0.85
N ALA A 259 -2.81 10.24 1.36
CA ALA A 259 -1.61 10.14 0.54
C ALA A 259 -1.75 9.04 -0.53
N LYS A 260 -2.31 7.89 -0.17
CA LYS A 260 -2.60 6.79 -1.10
C LYS A 260 -3.65 7.17 -2.15
N ASP A 261 -4.73 7.82 -1.72
CA ASP A 261 -5.83 8.26 -2.59
C ASP A 261 -5.38 9.32 -3.61
N ALA A 262 -4.34 10.10 -3.30
CA ALA A 262 -3.72 11.06 -4.21
C ALA A 262 -2.78 10.41 -5.27
N GLY A 263 -2.64 9.09 -5.27
CA GLY A 263 -1.81 8.33 -6.22
C GLY A 263 -0.59 7.65 -5.60
N GLY A 264 -0.39 7.79 -4.29
CA GLY A 264 0.75 7.23 -3.56
C GLY A 264 2.05 8.02 -3.73
N GLY A 265 3.10 7.58 -3.05
CA GLY A 265 4.42 8.24 -3.12
C GLY A 265 4.49 9.62 -2.50
N GLU A 266 3.53 9.99 -1.66
CA GLU A 266 3.38 11.33 -1.09
C GLU A 266 3.33 11.34 0.43
N HIS A 267 3.55 12.55 0.99
CA HIS A 267 3.36 12.83 2.40
C HIS A 267 2.15 13.73 2.62
N CYS A 268 1.14 13.23 3.30
CA CYS A 268 0.02 14.01 3.79
C CYS A 268 0.12 14.20 5.31
N ARG A 269 -0.16 15.42 5.77
CA ARG A 269 -0.34 15.71 7.19
C ARG A 269 -1.82 15.69 7.52
N PHE A 270 -2.15 15.22 8.70
CA PHE A 270 -3.51 15.28 9.19
C PHE A 270 -4.03 16.72 9.25
N GLU A 271 -5.24 16.91 8.76
CA GLU A 271 -6.05 18.11 8.90
C GLU A 271 -7.48 17.69 9.29
N PRO A 272 -8.19 18.46 10.12
CA PRO A 272 -9.54 18.08 10.59
C PRO A 272 -10.55 17.80 9.46
N VAL A 273 -10.36 18.39 8.28
CA VAL A 273 -11.18 18.12 7.09
C VAL A 273 -11.13 16.67 6.66
N LEU A 274 -10.07 15.93 6.95
CA LEU A 274 -9.93 14.52 6.59
C LEU A 274 -10.95 13.63 7.31
N HIS A 275 -11.36 13.98 8.52
CA HIS A 275 -12.46 13.29 9.20
C HIS A 275 -13.77 13.41 8.42
N ALA A 276 -14.10 14.63 7.97
CA ALA A 276 -15.31 14.87 7.17
C ALA A 276 -15.25 14.11 5.84
N SER A 277 -14.10 14.10 5.18
CA SER A 277 -13.90 13.36 3.93
C SER A 277 -14.03 11.84 4.11
N ALA A 278 -13.48 11.28 5.19
CA ALA A 278 -13.60 9.85 5.49
C ALA A 278 -15.05 9.46 5.82
N GLU A 279 -15.77 10.28 6.57
CA GLU A 279 -17.19 10.03 6.88
C GLU A 279 -18.04 10.19 5.62
N GLU A 280 -17.82 11.21 4.77
CA GLU A 280 -18.47 11.35 3.47
C GLU A 280 -18.26 10.12 2.60
N ARG A 281 -17.01 9.62 2.53
CA ARG A 281 -16.69 8.41 1.75
C ARG A 281 -17.43 7.19 2.28
N ARG A 282 -17.50 7.01 3.59
CA ARG A 282 -18.23 5.89 4.21
C ARG A 282 -19.72 5.94 3.91
N GLN A 283 -20.32 7.14 3.93
CA GLN A 283 -21.71 7.35 3.60
C GLN A 283 -21.96 7.10 2.11
N LEU A 284 -21.09 7.61 1.23
CA LEU A 284 -21.17 7.34 -0.19
C LEU A 284 -21.04 5.85 -0.51
N GLU A 285 -20.16 5.12 0.17
CA GLU A 285 -20.05 3.66 -0.01
C GLU A 285 -21.35 2.93 0.35
N ALA A 286 -21.96 3.30 1.46
CA ALA A 286 -23.22 2.70 1.89
C ALA A 286 -24.35 2.95 0.87
N SER A 287 -24.44 4.19 0.35
CA SER A 287 -25.44 4.56 -0.67
C SER A 287 -25.14 3.89 -2.01
N LEU A 288 -23.87 3.79 -2.40
CA LEU A 288 -23.43 3.19 -3.66
C LEU A 288 -23.81 1.70 -3.78
N ARG A 289 -23.78 0.96 -2.66
CA ARG A 289 -24.17 -0.46 -2.62
C ARG A 289 -25.63 -0.68 -3.05
N ASN A 290 -26.49 0.30 -2.82
CA ASN A 290 -27.92 0.22 -3.12
C ASN A 290 -28.29 0.93 -4.44
N ALA A 291 -27.40 1.75 -4.99
CA ALA A 291 -27.67 2.65 -6.12
C ALA A 291 -28.21 1.95 -7.38
N LEU A 292 -27.71 0.73 -7.70
CA LEU A 292 -28.24 -0.07 -8.81
C LEU A 292 -29.69 -0.53 -8.58
N GLY A 293 -30.02 -0.95 -7.35
CA GLY A 293 -31.36 -1.39 -7.01
C GLY A 293 -32.38 -0.24 -6.92
N LEU A 294 -31.89 0.99 -6.76
CA LEU A 294 -32.71 2.20 -6.69
C LEU A 294 -32.82 2.96 -8.03
N ASP A 295 -32.27 2.41 -9.13
CA ASP A 295 -32.23 3.04 -10.46
C ASP A 295 -31.58 4.44 -10.45
N GLU A 296 -30.59 4.68 -9.60
CA GLU A 296 -29.93 5.98 -9.43
C GLU A 296 -28.85 6.27 -10.50
N PHE A 297 -28.48 5.29 -11.33
CA PHE A 297 -27.52 5.48 -12.41
C PHE A 297 -28.22 5.85 -13.71
N VAL A 298 -27.59 6.79 -14.44
CA VAL A 298 -27.97 7.14 -15.82
C VAL A 298 -26.72 7.21 -16.70
N LEU A 299 -26.87 6.97 -18.00
CA LEU A 299 -25.80 7.16 -18.97
C LEU A 299 -25.97 8.50 -19.70
N HIS A 300 -24.87 9.25 -19.74
CA HIS A 300 -24.69 10.35 -20.66
C HIS A 300 -23.78 9.92 -21.81
N TYR A 301 -23.94 10.53 -22.96
CA TYR A 301 -23.21 10.20 -24.16
C TYR A 301 -22.48 11.43 -24.68
N GLN A 302 -21.16 11.32 -24.88
CA GLN A 302 -20.36 12.40 -25.44
C GLN A 302 -19.95 12.08 -26.86
N PRO A 303 -20.18 12.98 -27.85
CA PRO A 303 -19.85 12.72 -29.24
C PRO A 303 -18.34 12.70 -29.47
N VAL A 304 -17.89 11.72 -30.25
CA VAL A 304 -16.57 11.63 -30.86
C VAL A 304 -16.74 11.85 -32.36
N VAL A 305 -15.97 12.77 -32.89
CA VAL A 305 -16.09 13.16 -34.31
C VAL A 305 -14.84 12.79 -35.10
N ASP A 306 -15.00 12.51 -36.38
CA ASP A 306 -13.90 12.43 -37.34
C ASP A 306 -13.23 13.81 -37.48
N ALA A 307 -11.91 13.86 -37.38
CA ALA A 307 -11.16 15.11 -37.30
C ALA A 307 -11.30 15.97 -38.58
N ARG A 308 -11.56 15.35 -39.74
CA ARG A 308 -11.61 16.04 -41.04
C ARG A 308 -13.03 16.46 -41.42
N SER A 309 -13.96 15.51 -41.30
CA SER A 309 -15.37 15.73 -41.73
C SER A 309 -16.23 16.31 -40.61
N GLU A 310 -15.77 16.32 -39.39
CA GLU A 310 -16.52 16.68 -38.15
C GLU A 310 -17.81 15.87 -37.98
N SER A 311 -17.93 14.73 -38.67
CA SER A 311 -19.08 13.83 -38.52
C SER A 311 -18.94 12.97 -37.28
N ILE A 312 -20.06 12.69 -36.59
CA ILE A 312 -20.09 11.81 -35.44
C ILE A 312 -19.77 10.38 -35.87
N VAL A 313 -18.74 9.79 -35.31
CA VAL A 313 -18.28 8.40 -35.55
C VAL A 313 -18.59 7.47 -34.40
N SER A 314 -18.64 8.00 -33.19
CA SER A 314 -19.01 7.24 -31.98
C SER A 314 -19.52 8.16 -30.88
N PHE A 315 -20.09 7.56 -29.85
CA PHE A 315 -20.33 8.21 -28.57
C PHE A 315 -19.65 7.44 -27.46
N GLU A 316 -19.00 8.15 -26.56
CA GLU A 316 -18.53 7.58 -25.29
C GLU A 316 -19.67 7.56 -24.26
N ALA A 317 -19.95 6.40 -23.70
CA ALA A 317 -20.95 6.20 -22.64
C ALA A 317 -20.34 6.50 -21.27
N LEU A 318 -20.85 7.53 -20.64
CA LEU A 318 -20.33 8.07 -19.39
C LEU A 318 -21.39 7.92 -18.28
N VAL A 319 -21.11 7.08 -17.30
CA VAL A 319 -22.02 6.87 -16.15
C VAL A 319 -22.14 8.12 -15.30
N ARG A 320 -23.36 8.38 -14.81
CA ARG A 320 -23.71 9.45 -13.87
C ARG A 320 -24.49 8.84 -12.73
N TRP A 321 -24.18 9.25 -11.53
CA TRP A 321 -24.90 8.82 -10.33
C TRP A 321 -25.71 9.98 -9.74
N ASN A 322 -27.01 9.84 -9.76
CA ASN A 322 -27.97 10.76 -9.15
C ASN A 322 -28.51 10.13 -7.87
N SER A 323 -27.74 10.24 -6.81
CA SER A 323 -28.12 9.67 -5.51
C SER A 323 -29.33 10.40 -4.92
N SER A 324 -30.28 9.64 -4.39
CA SER A 324 -31.42 10.19 -3.66
C SER A 324 -31.01 10.92 -2.39
N GLU A 325 -29.87 10.54 -1.78
CA GLU A 325 -29.37 11.13 -0.53
C GLU A 325 -28.35 12.25 -0.77
N HIS A 326 -27.48 12.11 -1.79
CA HIS A 326 -26.34 13.02 -2.02
C HIS A 326 -26.53 13.89 -3.26
N GLY A 327 -27.63 13.74 -4.02
CA GLY A 327 -27.83 14.43 -5.30
C GLY A 327 -26.86 13.91 -6.38
N PHE A 328 -26.41 14.80 -7.27
CA PHE A 328 -25.43 14.42 -8.30
C PHE A 328 -24.06 14.16 -7.68
N VAL A 329 -23.59 12.93 -7.77
CA VAL A 329 -22.24 12.53 -7.36
C VAL A 329 -21.33 12.43 -8.58
N SER A 330 -20.22 13.17 -8.55
CA SER A 330 -19.26 13.18 -9.67
C SER A 330 -18.62 11.80 -9.88
N PRO A 331 -18.41 11.36 -11.15
CA PRO A 331 -17.67 10.13 -11.46
C PRO A 331 -16.30 10.05 -10.78
N GLY A 332 -15.56 11.16 -10.72
CA GLY A 332 -14.28 11.21 -10.02
C GLY A 332 -14.33 10.92 -8.51
N LYS A 333 -15.53 10.98 -7.88
CA LYS A 333 -15.71 10.59 -6.48
C LYS A 333 -16.15 9.13 -6.33
N PHE A 334 -17.09 8.66 -7.13
CA PHE A 334 -17.67 7.34 -6.90
C PHE A 334 -17.01 6.20 -7.69
N ILE A 335 -16.36 6.45 -8.83
CA ILE A 335 -15.68 5.40 -9.61
C ILE A 335 -14.50 4.81 -8.82
N PRO A 336 -13.55 5.59 -8.26
CA PRO A 336 -12.50 5.03 -7.42
C PRO A 336 -13.05 4.25 -6.22
N LEU A 337 -14.11 4.76 -5.59
CA LEU A 337 -14.78 4.06 -4.49
C LEU A 337 -15.42 2.74 -4.94
N ALA A 338 -16.03 2.72 -6.13
CA ALA A 338 -16.61 1.52 -6.71
C ALA A 338 -15.53 0.47 -7.06
N GLU A 339 -14.36 0.91 -7.53
CA GLU A 339 -13.21 0.05 -7.82
C GLU A 339 -12.65 -0.57 -6.53
N ASP A 340 -12.35 0.23 -5.52
CA ASP A 340 -11.82 -0.24 -4.23
C ASP A 340 -12.76 -1.24 -3.53
N THR A 341 -14.07 -1.04 -3.67
CA THR A 341 -15.10 -1.90 -3.07
C THR A 341 -15.58 -3.03 -4.00
N ARG A 342 -15.05 -3.11 -5.23
CA ARG A 342 -15.49 -4.02 -6.31
C ARG A 342 -16.93 -3.83 -6.75
N LEU A 343 -17.61 -2.76 -6.32
CA LEU A 343 -18.94 -2.40 -6.82
C LEU A 343 -18.91 -1.96 -8.29
N ILE A 344 -17.73 -1.63 -8.80
CA ILE A 344 -17.54 -1.28 -10.22
C ILE A 344 -17.94 -2.44 -11.15
N VAL A 345 -17.81 -3.69 -10.72
CA VAL A 345 -18.17 -4.87 -11.52
C VAL A 345 -19.66 -4.91 -11.84
N PRO A 346 -20.59 -4.91 -10.88
CA PRO A 346 -22.03 -4.87 -11.21
C PRO A 346 -22.45 -3.54 -11.87
N ILE A 347 -21.83 -2.42 -11.52
CA ILE A 347 -22.09 -1.12 -12.16
C ILE A 347 -21.69 -1.16 -13.64
N GLY A 348 -20.49 -1.63 -13.95
CA GLY A 348 -20.00 -1.69 -15.31
C GLY A 348 -20.76 -2.69 -16.16
N ARG A 349 -21.21 -3.82 -15.60
CA ARG A 349 -22.15 -4.73 -16.27
C ARG A 349 -23.43 -4.02 -16.68
N TRP A 350 -23.99 -3.22 -15.80
CA TRP A 350 -25.16 -2.39 -16.10
C TRP A 350 -24.85 -1.36 -17.20
N VAL A 351 -23.71 -0.66 -17.10
CA VAL A 351 -23.26 0.34 -18.08
C VAL A 351 -23.13 -0.28 -19.47
N LEU A 352 -22.40 -1.39 -19.60
CA LEU A 352 -22.19 -2.08 -20.87
C LEU A 352 -23.53 -2.46 -21.52
N ARG A 353 -24.44 -3.02 -20.72
CA ARG A 353 -25.76 -3.40 -21.19
C ARG A 353 -26.56 -2.20 -21.68
N GLN A 354 -26.68 -1.14 -20.87
CA GLN A 354 -27.45 0.05 -21.26
C GLN A 354 -26.86 0.75 -22.49
N ALA A 355 -25.54 0.85 -22.57
CA ALA A 355 -24.85 1.45 -23.71
C ALA A 355 -25.11 0.70 -25.01
N CYS A 356 -25.05 -0.63 -25.00
CA CYS A 356 -25.35 -1.44 -26.18
C CYS A 356 -26.83 -1.34 -26.63
N PHE A 357 -27.77 -1.35 -25.68
CA PHE A 357 -29.19 -1.16 -25.99
C PHE A 357 -29.50 0.22 -26.59
N GLU A 358 -28.83 1.26 -26.10
CA GLU A 358 -28.99 2.61 -26.65
C GLU A 358 -28.35 2.74 -28.02
N ALA A 359 -27.12 2.23 -28.20
CA ALA A 359 -26.41 2.27 -29.48
C ALA A 359 -27.17 1.57 -30.62
N ARG A 360 -27.98 0.56 -30.29
CA ARG A 360 -28.84 -0.11 -31.31
C ARG A 360 -29.85 0.83 -31.96
N LYS A 361 -30.19 1.96 -31.32
CA LYS A 361 -31.14 2.96 -31.84
C LYS A 361 -30.45 4.02 -32.71
N TRP A 362 -29.14 4.04 -32.80
CA TRP A 362 -28.35 4.98 -33.58
C TRP A 362 -28.11 4.46 -35.02
N PRO A 363 -27.71 5.33 -35.96
CA PRO A 363 -27.30 4.91 -37.28
C PRO A 363 -26.22 3.82 -37.25
N ASP A 364 -26.26 2.89 -38.20
CA ASP A 364 -25.40 1.70 -38.19
C ASP A 364 -23.91 1.96 -38.27
N HIS A 365 -23.48 3.14 -38.72
CA HIS A 365 -22.07 3.54 -38.78
C HIS A 365 -21.56 4.14 -37.48
N VAL A 366 -22.43 4.45 -36.53
CA VAL A 366 -22.05 5.08 -35.26
C VAL A 366 -21.77 3.99 -34.21
N LYS A 367 -20.59 4.05 -33.60
CA LYS A 367 -20.15 3.13 -32.53
C LYS A 367 -20.53 3.65 -31.14
N VAL A 368 -20.44 2.77 -30.14
CA VAL A 368 -20.46 3.13 -28.73
C VAL A 368 -19.16 2.72 -28.10
N ASN A 369 -18.58 3.63 -27.34
CA ASN A 369 -17.36 3.42 -26.55
C ASN A 369 -17.75 3.27 -25.10
N VAL A 370 -17.21 2.24 -24.43
CA VAL A 370 -17.54 1.91 -23.03
C VAL A 370 -16.27 1.71 -22.24
N ASN A 371 -16.11 2.50 -21.20
CA ASN A 371 -15.02 2.37 -20.25
C ASN A 371 -15.16 1.09 -19.41
N VAL A 372 -14.09 0.32 -19.29
CA VAL A 372 -14.02 -0.91 -18.51
C VAL A 372 -12.87 -0.82 -17.51
N SER A 373 -13.19 -0.98 -16.24
CA SER A 373 -12.19 -0.96 -15.18
C SER A 373 -11.32 -2.22 -15.18
N PRO A 374 -10.11 -2.15 -14.61
CA PRO A 374 -9.27 -3.33 -14.40
C PRO A 374 -9.99 -4.44 -13.63
N GLU A 375 -10.77 -4.09 -12.62
CA GLU A 375 -11.53 -5.04 -11.80
C GLU A 375 -12.53 -5.85 -12.61
N GLN A 376 -13.22 -5.21 -13.56
CA GLN A 376 -14.17 -5.89 -14.45
C GLN A 376 -13.46 -6.81 -15.44
N LEU A 377 -12.38 -6.33 -16.06
CA LEU A 377 -11.68 -7.12 -17.09
C LEU A 377 -11.02 -8.38 -16.50
N LEU A 378 -10.63 -8.33 -15.23
CA LEU A 378 -10.05 -9.48 -14.51
C LEU A 378 -11.10 -10.48 -14.01
N GLU A 379 -12.41 -10.21 -14.16
CA GLU A 379 -13.45 -11.20 -13.86
C GLU A 379 -13.40 -12.34 -14.89
N PRO A 380 -13.43 -13.60 -14.45
CA PRO A 380 -13.30 -14.75 -15.34
C PRO A 380 -14.39 -14.86 -16.42
N ASP A 381 -15.57 -14.30 -16.16
CA ASP A 381 -16.75 -14.33 -17.01
C ASP A 381 -16.98 -13.05 -17.82
N PHE A 382 -16.04 -12.09 -17.79
CA PHE A 382 -16.20 -10.80 -18.48
C PHE A 382 -16.48 -10.98 -19.98
N HIS A 383 -15.75 -11.85 -20.66
CA HIS A 383 -15.98 -12.10 -22.08
C HIS A 383 -17.39 -12.66 -22.35
N GLN A 384 -17.90 -13.55 -21.48
CA GLN A 384 -19.26 -14.10 -21.61
C GLN A 384 -20.31 -13.01 -21.40
N GLU A 385 -20.07 -12.08 -20.48
CA GLU A 385 -20.92 -10.90 -20.27
C GLU A 385 -21.03 -10.03 -21.52
N VAL A 386 -19.92 -9.82 -22.24
CA VAL A 386 -19.94 -9.09 -23.53
C VAL A 386 -20.77 -9.85 -24.56
N VAL A 387 -20.59 -11.18 -24.70
CA VAL A 387 -21.38 -12.04 -25.59
C VAL A 387 -22.87 -11.94 -25.29
N ASP A 388 -23.26 -12.12 -24.04
CA ASP A 388 -24.65 -12.08 -23.59
C ASP A 388 -25.28 -10.71 -23.83
N THR A 389 -24.51 -9.63 -23.61
CA THR A 389 -24.95 -8.25 -23.83
C THR A 389 -25.18 -7.97 -25.31
N LEU A 390 -24.24 -8.37 -26.18
CA LEU A 390 -24.38 -8.21 -27.63
C LEU A 390 -25.57 -9.02 -28.18
N ALA A 391 -25.74 -10.26 -27.71
CA ALA A 391 -26.86 -11.10 -28.09
C ALA A 391 -28.22 -10.51 -27.64
N ALA A 392 -28.30 -10.01 -26.41
CA ALA A 392 -29.52 -9.44 -25.85
C ALA A 392 -29.89 -8.10 -26.49
N SER A 393 -28.91 -7.23 -26.81
CA SER A 393 -29.16 -5.93 -27.46
C SER A 393 -29.35 -6.02 -28.97
N GLY A 394 -28.82 -7.06 -29.61
CA GLY A 394 -28.74 -7.17 -31.06
C GLY A 394 -27.78 -6.16 -31.70
N LEU A 395 -26.86 -5.58 -30.93
CA LEU A 395 -25.81 -4.71 -31.43
C LEU A 395 -24.74 -5.54 -32.15
N ARG A 396 -24.32 -5.13 -33.35
CA ARG A 396 -23.21 -5.77 -34.05
C ARG A 396 -21.91 -5.54 -33.29
N PRO A 397 -21.05 -6.56 -33.07
CA PRO A 397 -19.81 -6.44 -32.29
C PRO A 397 -18.90 -5.29 -32.76
N GLU A 398 -18.81 -5.04 -34.07
CA GLU A 398 -17.94 -4.00 -34.64
C GLU A 398 -18.38 -2.57 -34.24
N ARG A 399 -19.56 -2.44 -33.67
CA ARG A 399 -20.08 -1.16 -33.15
C ARG A 399 -19.77 -0.93 -31.67
N LEU A 400 -19.24 -1.92 -30.97
CA LEU A 400 -18.79 -1.78 -29.59
C LEU A 400 -17.26 -1.57 -29.55
N GLU A 401 -16.82 -0.49 -28.91
CA GLU A 401 -15.42 -0.23 -28.58
C GLU A 401 -15.28 -0.23 -27.06
N ILE A 402 -14.43 -1.12 -26.53
CA ILE A 402 -14.10 -1.19 -25.10
C ILE A 402 -12.88 -0.29 -24.85
N GLU A 403 -12.98 0.62 -23.90
CA GLU A 403 -11.89 1.51 -23.50
C GLU A 403 -11.27 1.02 -22.21
N VAL A 404 -9.93 0.89 -22.18
CA VAL A 404 -9.16 0.42 -21.03
C VAL A 404 -7.96 1.33 -20.81
N THR A 405 -7.62 1.63 -19.55
CA THR A 405 -6.45 2.42 -19.20
C THR A 405 -5.17 1.57 -19.18
N GLU A 406 -3.99 2.20 -19.31
CA GLU A 406 -2.69 1.51 -19.22
C GLU A 406 -2.50 0.71 -17.91
N SER A 407 -3.10 1.17 -16.82
CA SER A 407 -2.94 0.60 -15.48
C SER A 407 -3.33 -0.88 -15.39
N ILE A 408 -4.15 -1.37 -16.30
CA ILE A 408 -4.59 -2.76 -16.34
C ILE A 408 -3.44 -3.75 -16.51
N PHE A 409 -2.40 -3.37 -17.27
CA PHE A 409 -1.24 -4.21 -17.54
C PHE A 409 -0.25 -4.27 -16.37
N LEU A 410 -0.43 -3.41 -15.37
CA LEU A 410 0.40 -3.38 -14.15
C LEU A 410 -0.06 -4.40 -13.10
N ARG A 411 -1.31 -4.91 -13.19
CA ARG A 411 -1.86 -5.87 -12.23
C ARG A 411 -1.59 -7.32 -12.66
N ASP A 412 -2.25 -7.78 -13.71
CA ASP A 412 -2.03 -9.09 -14.32
C ASP A 412 -2.12 -9.00 -15.84
N ALA A 413 -0.96 -8.75 -16.45
CA ALA A 413 -0.88 -8.55 -17.89
C ALA A 413 -1.29 -9.79 -18.71
N SER A 414 -1.23 -11.00 -18.14
CA SER A 414 -1.57 -12.22 -18.85
C SER A 414 -3.08 -12.45 -18.89
N VAL A 415 -3.76 -12.26 -17.78
CA VAL A 415 -5.22 -12.38 -17.68
C VAL A 415 -5.88 -11.26 -18.46
N ALA A 416 -5.43 -10.01 -18.28
CA ALA A 416 -5.95 -8.87 -19.02
C ALA A 416 -5.84 -9.06 -20.53
N ARG A 417 -4.68 -9.51 -21.02
CA ARG A 417 -4.47 -9.79 -22.43
C ARG A 417 -5.43 -10.85 -22.96
N ASN A 418 -5.57 -11.97 -22.26
CA ASN A 418 -6.46 -13.06 -22.70
C ASN A 418 -7.92 -12.59 -22.79
N ALA A 419 -8.39 -11.80 -21.80
CA ALA A 419 -9.75 -11.27 -21.80
C ALA A 419 -9.96 -10.31 -22.99
N LEU A 420 -9.01 -9.40 -23.26
CA LEU A 420 -9.08 -8.49 -24.41
C LEU A 420 -9.03 -9.26 -25.74
N GLU A 421 -8.15 -10.25 -25.91
CA GLU A 421 -8.08 -11.09 -27.12
C GLU A 421 -9.39 -11.83 -27.37
N GLN A 422 -10.07 -12.32 -26.34
CA GLN A 422 -11.39 -12.95 -26.45
C GLN A 422 -12.46 -11.97 -26.92
N VAL A 423 -12.49 -10.74 -26.38
CA VAL A 423 -13.42 -9.67 -26.79
C VAL A 423 -13.17 -9.26 -28.23
N MET A 424 -11.91 -9.12 -28.64
CA MET A 424 -11.53 -8.82 -30.04
C MET A 424 -11.95 -9.95 -31.00
N ALA A 425 -11.86 -11.19 -30.56
CA ALA A 425 -12.29 -12.34 -31.38
C ALA A 425 -13.81 -12.33 -31.68
N LEU A 426 -14.62 -11.64 -30.86
CA LEU A 426 -16.04 -11.40 -31.16
C LEU A 426 -16.26 -10.36 -32.27
N GLY A 427 -15.23 -9.56 -32.60
CA GLY A 427 -15.30 -8.46 -33.56
C GLY A 427 -15.38 -7.06 -32.89
N CYS A 428 -15.29 -6.96 -31.57
CA CYS A 428 -15.27 -5.68 -30.86
C CYS A 428 -13.93 -4.96 -31.06
N SER A 429 -13.97 -3.62 -31.04
CA SER A 429 -12.77 -2.77 -31.00
C SER A 429 -12.28 -2.55 -29.58
N ILE A 430 -10.98 -2.37 -29.40
CA ILE A 430 -10.40 -2.01 -28.11
C ILE A 430 -9.61 -0.71 -28.25
N ALA A 431 -9.89 0.27 -27.39
CA ALA A 431 -9.15 1.52 -27.28
C ALA A 431 -8.29 1.55 -26.01
N LEU A 432 -7.09 2.08 -26.15
CA LEU A 432 -6.21 2.36 -25.01
C LEU A 432 -6.41 3.80 -24.59
N ASP A 433 -6.86 3.99 -23.36
CA ASP A 433 -7.18 5.28 -22.76
C ASP A 433 -6.06 5.84 -21.87
N ASP A 434 -6.09 7.17 -21.64
CA ASP A 434 -5.12 7.93 -20.80
C ASP A 434 -3.66 7.71 -21.18
N PHE A 435 -3.37 7.47 -22.47
CA PHE A 435 -2.02 7.13 -22.91
C PHE A 435 -1.02 8.26 -22.70
N GLY A 436 0.11 7.90 -22.03
CA GLY A 436 1.23 8.80 -21.75
C GLY A 436 1.19 9.45 -20.37
N THR A 437 0.15 9.23 -19.57
CA THR A 437 0.07 9.73 -18.18
C THR A 437 0.73 8.78 -17.16
N GLY A 438 1.08 7.56 -17.60
CA GLY A 438 1.62 6.50 -16.75
C GLY A 438 2.95 5.90 -17.25
N TYR A 439 3.27 4.71 -16.77
CA TYR A 439 4.44 3.92 -17.19
C TYR A 439 4.14 3.19 -18.51
N SER A 440 4.33 3.86 -19.64
CA SER A 440 4.11 3.28 -20.97
C SER A 440 5.09 2.16 -21.27
N SER A 441 4.65 0.91 -21.12
CA SER A 441 5.39 -0.22 -21.65
C SER A 441 4.97 -0.49 -23.11
N LEU A 442 5.69 0.08 -24.06
CA LEU A 442 5.55 -0.15 -25.50
C LEU A 442 5.48 -1.63 -25.90
N GLY A 443 5.91 -2.52 -24.98
CA GLY A 443 5.88 -3.96 -25.18
C GLY A 443 4.47 -4.53 -25.33
N TYR A 444 3.47 -3.94 -24.66
CA TYR A 444 2.09 -4.43 -24.73
C TYR A 444 1.37 -3.95 -26.00
N LEU A 445 1.62 -2.72 -26.45
CA LEU A 445 1.06 -2.17 -27.68
C LEU A 445 1.41 -3.03 -28.90
N ARG A 446 2.61 -3.64 -28.93
CA ARG A 446 3.03 -4.52 -30.03
C ARG A 446 2.39 -5.92 -29.96
N LYS A 447 2.00 -6.37 -28.76
CA LYS A 447 1.45 -7.73 -28.57
C LYS A 447 -0.08 -7.78 -28.69
N LEU A 448 -0.77 -6.69 -28.33
CA LEU A 448 -2.22 -6.55 -28.46
C LEU A 448 -2.54 -5.64 -29.65
N ARG A 449 -3.52 -6.03 -30.45
CA ARG A 449 -3.99 -5.23 -31.60
C ARG A 449 -5.05 -4.23 -31.15
N PHE A 450 -4.63 -3.16 -30.46
CA PHE A 450 -5.54 -2.06 -30.19
C PHE A 450 -6.03 -1.41 -31.48
N SER A 451 -7.29 -0.97 -31.49
CA SER A 451 -7.91 -0.28 -32.62
C SER A 451 -7.67 1.23 -32.55
N THR A 452 -7.58 1.76 -31.32
CA THR A 452 -7.52 3.21 -31.06
C THR A 452 -6.58 3.49 -29.90
N ILE A 453 -5.84 4.60 -29.97
CA ILE A 453 -5.12 5.21 -28.85
C ILE A 453 -5.76 6.58 -28.57
N LYS A 454 -6.16 6.82 -27.33
CA LYS A 454 -6.70 8.10 -26.87
C LYS A 454 -5.58 8.94 -26.26
N VAL A 455 -5.45 10.17 -26.71
CA VAL A 455 -4.48 11.16 -26.22
C VAL A 455 -5.17 11.99 -25.15
N ASP A 456 -4.66 11.91 -23.92
CA ASP A 456 -5.25 12.59 -22.76
C ASP A 456 -5.30 14.11 -22.95
N ARG A 457 -6.33 14.73 -22.37
CA ARG A 457 -6.60 16.17 -22.43
C ARG A 457 -5.44 17.05 -21.95
N THR A 458 -4.60 16.57 -21.01
CA THR A 458 -3.47 17.35 -20.48
C THR A 458 -2.47 17.67 -21.57
N PHE A 459 -2.24 16.75 -22.49
CA PHE A 459 -1.37 16.98 -23.65
C PHE A 459 -2.00 17.93 -24.67
N VAL A 460 -3.32 17.81 -24.91
CA VAL A 460 -4.03 18.72 -25.82
C VAL A 460 -3.98 20.16 -25.29
N GLN A 461 -4.29 20.36 -24.02
CA GLN A 461 -4.24 21.67 -23.37
C GLN A 461 -2.80 22.21 -23.29
N GLY A 462 -1.82 21.37 -22.94
CA GLY A 462 -0.41 21.77 -22.94
C GLY A 462 0.08 22.22 -24.33
N ALA A 463 -0.31 21.50 -25.37
CA ALA A 463 0.04 21.83 -26.76
C ALA A 463 -0.58 23.16 -27.19
N SER A 464 -1.83 23.45 -26.84
CA SER A 464 -2.51 24.72 -27.17
C SER A 464 -1.85 25.92 -26.44
N GLN A 465 -1.25 25.68 -25.28
CA GLN A 465 -0.47 26.68 -24.54
C GLN A 465 0.98 26.82 -25.03
N GLY A 466 1.38 26.07 -26.06
CA GLY A 466 2.70 26.12 -26.65
C GLY A 466 3.77 25.29 -25.93
N ALA A 467 3.37 24.31 -25.07
CA ALA A 467 4.32 23.40 -24.44
C ALA A 467 4.93 22.44 -25.49
N ASN A 468 6.22 22.59 -25.75
CA ASN A 468 6.94 21.76 -26.73
C ASN A 468 6.92 20.26 -26.37
N GLU A 469 6.90 19.92 -25.09
CA GLU A 469 6.82 18.55 -24.59
C GLU A 469 5.50 17.90 -25.01
N SER A 470 4.38 18.57 -24.78
CA SER A 470 3.04 18.09 -25.17
C SER A 470 2.92 17.88 -26.68
N LEU A 471 3.44 18.83 -27.47
CA LEU A 471 3.51 18.70 -28.93
C LEU A 471 4.35 17.49 -29.37
N ALA A 472 5.49 17.26 -28.75
CA ALA A 472 6.36 16.12 -29.04
C ALA A 472 5.67 14.80 -28.70
N ILE A 473 4.96 14.71 -27.57
CA ILE A 473 4.20 13.53 -27.15
C ILE A 473 3.08 13.23 -28.15
N ILE A 474 2.24 14.21 -28.51
CA ILE A 474 1.15 13.99 -29.49
C ILE A 474 1.72 13.50 -30.83
N ASN A 475 2.77 14.13 -31.36
CA ASN A 475 3.42 13.70 -32.59
C ASN A 475 3.94 12.26 -32.50
N ALA A 476 4.57 11.88 -31.39
CA ALA A 476 5.07 10.53 -31.17
C ALA A 476 3.92 9.50 -31.15
N VAL A 477 2.82 9.81 -30.45
CA VAL A 477 1.63 8.95 -30.38
C VAL A 477 1.01 8.77 -31.77
N VAL A 478 0.82 9.84 -32.52
CA VAL A 478 0.27 9.78 -33.89
C VAL A 478 1.15 8.97 -34.83
N ALA A 479 2.47 9.16 -34.77
CA ALA A 479 3.42 8.40 -35.58
C ALA A 479 3.41 6.91 -35.23
N MET A 480 3.36 6.60 -33.95
CA MET A 480 3.29 5.22 -33.43
C MET A 480 1.99 4.54 -33.83
N ALA A 481 0.84 5.20 -33.64
CA ALA A 481 -0.47 4.68 -34.01
C ALA A 481 -0.51 4.33 -35.50
N LYS A 482 -0.04 5.23 -36.37
CA LYS A 482 0.06 4.97 -37.82
C LYS A 482 0.95 3.76 -38.14
N SER A 483 2.07 3.58 -37.41
CA SER A 483 2.98 2.46 -37.64
C SER A 483 2.41 1.11 -37.20
N LEU A 484 1.41 1.14 -36.31
CA LEU A 484 0.75 -0.04 -35.75
C LEU A 484 -0.67 -0.26 -36.30
N ASP A 485 -1.05 0.48 -37.33
CA ASP A 485 -2.39 0.43 -37.95
C ASP A 485 -3.55 0.72 -36.98
N MET A 486 -3.32 1.67 -36.06
CA MET A 486 -4.29 2.15 -35.08
C MET A 486 -4.76 3.55 -35.41
N THR A 487 -5.98 3.91 -34.99
CA THR A 487 -6.49 5.28 -35.04
C THR A 487 -6.16 6.04 -33.75
N THR A 488 -6.12 7.37 -33.85
CA THR A 488 -5.91 8.25 -32.72
C THR A 488 -7.16 9.06 -32.39
N THR A 489 -7.47 9.24 -31.09
CA THR A 489 -8.52 10.13 -30.60
C THR A 489 -7.90 11.15 -29.66
N ALA A 490 -8.03 12.45 -29.95
CA ALA A 490 -7.61 13.50 -29.02
C ALA A 490 -8.77 13.91 -28.13
N GLU A 491 -8.53 13.98 -26.83
CA GLU A 491 -9.54 14.27 -25.81
C GLU A 491 -9.45 15.70 -25.27
N GLY A 492 -10.58 16.17 -24.70
CA GLY A 492 -10.63 17.44 -23.98
C GLY A 492 -10.46 18.67 -24.85
N VAL A 493 -10.81 18.59 -26.12
CA VAL A 493 -10.79 19.75 -27.04
C VAL A 493 -11.94 20.69 -26.70
N GLU A 494 -11.63 21.91 -26.29
CA GLU A 494 -12.60 22.90 -25.82
C GLU A 494 -12.77 24.11 -26.77
N SER A 495 -11.84 24.31 -27.70
CA SER A 495 -11.85 25.45 -28.62
C SER A 495 -11.64 25.05 -30.08
N ALA A 496 -11.98 25.98 -31.00
CA ALA A 496 -11.75 25.80 -32.42
C ALA A 496 -10.25 25.74 -32.76
N GLU A 497 -9.44 26.51 -32.05
CA GLU A 497 -7.99 26.59 -32.21
C GLU A 497 -7.35 25.26 -31.82
N GLU A 498 -7.82 24.64 -30.73
CA GLU A 498 -7.38 23.30 -30.33
C GLU A 498 -7.78 22.24 -31.35
N ALA A 499 -9.02 22.29 -31.86
CA ALA A 499 -9.48 21.37 -32.89
C ALA A 499 -8.64 21.47 -34.18
N GLU A 500 -8.28 22.68 -34.58
CA GLU A 500 -7.43 22.92 -35.76
C GLU A 500 -5.99 22.41 -35.50
N LEU A 501 -5.42 22.68 -34.32
CA LEU A 501 -4.10 22.20 -33.93
C LEU A 501 -4.03 20.66 -33.98
N ILE A 502 -4.97 19.97 -33.35
CA ILE A 502 -5.04 18.50 -33.30
C ILE A 502 -5.21 17.91 -34.69
N ARG A 503 -6.03 18.54 -35.54
CA ARG A 503 -6.20 18.15 -36.94
C ARG A 503 -4.87 18.27 -37.73
N ASN A 504 -4.15 19.37 -37.53
CA ASN A 504 -2.87 19.61 -38.19
C ASN A 504 -1.76 18.65 -37.68
N LEU A 505 -1.82 18.20 -36.45
CA LEU A 505 -0.95 17.15 -35.89
C LEU A 505 -1.29 15.75 -36.45
N GLY A 506 -2.43 15.61 -37.12
CA GLY A 506 -2.80 14.41 -37.86
C GLY A 506 -3.51 13.35 -37.02
N CYS A 507 -4.17 13.73 -35.95
CA CYS A 507 -5.11 12.86 -35.22
C CYS A 507 -6.34 12.55 -36.11
N ASP A 508 -6.90 11.34 -35.92
CA ASP A 508 -7.99 10.83 -36.75
C ASP A 508 -9.36 11.22 -36.20
N LYS A 509 -9.52 11.26 -34.89
CA LYS A 509 -10.77 11.57 -34.19
C LYS A 509 -10.54 12.62 -33.10
N ILE A 510 -11.60 13.34 -32.76
CA ILE A 510 -11.57 14.41 -31.75
C ILE A 510 -12.77 14.26 -30.82
N GLN A 511 -12.55 14.45 -29.53
CA GLN A 511 -13.57 14.51 -28.50
C GLN A 511 -13.34 15.72 -27.60
N GLY A 512 -14.40 16.41 -27.22
CA GLY A 512 -14.31 17.53 -26.29
C GLY A 512 -15.55 18.39 -26.28
N PHE A 513 -15.58 19.35 -25.35
CA PHE A 513 -16.73 20.23 -25.14
C PHE A 513 -17.02 21.15 -26.35
N TYR A 514 -16.01 21.35 -27.18
CA TYR A 514 -16.20 22.08 -28.43
C TYR A 514 -17.22 21.42 -29.38
N PHE A 515 -17.23 20.07 -29.42
CA PHE A 515 -18.18 19.31 -30.26
C PHE A 515 -19.42 18.88 -29.48
N GLY A 516 -19.38 18.80 -28.18
CA GLY A 516 -20.54 18.51 -27.35
C GLY A 516 -20.14 18.08 -25.93
N ARG A 517 -20.92 18.51 -24.97
CA ARG A 517 -20.82 18.01 -23.58
C ARG A 517 -21.52 16.65 -23.49
N PRO A 518 -21.17 15.81 -22.48
CA PRO A 518 -21.94 14.61 -22.20
C PRO A 518 -23.43 14.93 -22.02
N MET A 519 -24.30 14.31 -22.81
CA MET A 519 -25.74 14.59 -22.90
C MET A 519 -26.58 13.34 -22.66
N ALA A 520 -27.85 13.51 -22.35
CA ALA A 520 -28.79 12.41 -22.20
C ALA A 520 -29.02 11.64 -23.53
N SER A 521 -29.45 10.40 -23.43
CA SER A 521 -29.66 9.52 -24.59
C SER A 521 -30.62 10.11 -25.65
N GLU A 522 -31.61 10.86 -25.19
CA GLU A 522 -32.58 11.52 -26.09
C GLU A 522 -31.94 12.63 -26.92
N ASP A 523 -31.08 13.43 -26.27
CA ASP A 523 -30.36 14.51 -26.94
C ASP A 523 -29.34 13.95 -27.93
N ALA A 524 -28.61 12.90 -27.56
CA ALA A 524 -27.66 12.20 -28.42
C ALA A 524 -28.36 11.67 -29.70
N ARG A 525 -29.55 11.05 -29.58
CA ARG A 525 -30.36 10.64 -30.71
C ARG A 525 -30.84 11.83 -31.55
N GLY A 526 -31.12 12.95 -30.91
CA GLY A 526 -31.55 14.18 -31.58
C GLY A 526 -30.48 14.84 -32.44
N LEU A 527 -29.20 14.44 -32.32
CA LEU A 527 -28.12 14.94 -33.20
C LEU A 527 -28.19 14.36 -34.62
N PHE A 528 -28.90 13.26 -34.83
CA PHE A 528 -29.11 12.69 -36.15
C PHE A 528 -30.40 13.24 -36.80
N SER A 529 -30.34 13.51 -38.08
CA SER A 529 -31.55 13.79 -38.87
C SER A 529 -32.40 12.52 -39.04
N LYS A 530 -33.63 12.64 -39.53
CA LYS A 530 -34.46 11.47 -39.88
C LYS A 530 -33.78 10.52 -40.87
N ASP A 531 -32.82 11.01 -41.64
CA ASP A 531 -32.03 10.25 -42.61
C ASP A 531 -30.73 9.68 -42.02
N GLY A 532 -30.51 9.78 -40.70
CA GLY A 532 -29.32 9.27 -40.03
C GLY A 532 -28.04 10.10 -40.24
N LEU A 533 -28.15 11.28 -40.85
CA LEU A 533 -27.02 12.19 -41.05
C LEU A 533 -26.85 13.15 -39.86
N PRO A 534 -25.60 13.48 -39.47
CA PRO A 534 -25.37 14.45 -38.40
C PRO A 534 -25.94 15.82 -38.79
N ASN A 535 -26.57 16.49 -37.83
CA ASN A 535 -27.08 17.85 -38.04
C ASN A 535 -26.01 18.85 -37.51
N PRO A 536 -25.19 19.45 -38.39
CA PRO A 536 -24.08 20.30 -38.00
C PRO A 536 -24.49 21.58 -37.25
N ARG A 537 -25.76 21.97 -37.27
CA ARG A 537 -26.27 23.12 -36.51
C ARG A 537 -26.55 22.80 -35.04
N ARG A 538 -26.65 21.52 -34.66
CA ARG A 538 -26.92 21.08 -33.28
C ARG A 538 -25.68 20.67 -32.50
N LEU A 539 -24.58 20.42 -33.21
CA LEU A 539 -23.28 20.10 -32.54
C LEU A 539 -22.65 21.32 -31.84
N ARG A 540 -23.03 22.54 -32.25
CA ARG A 540 -22.46 23.80 -31.76
C ARG A 540 -23.42 24.63 -30.88
N ALA A 541 -24.57 24.10 -30.53
CA ALA A 541 -25.56 24.72 -29.65
C ALA A 541 -25.53 24.13 -28.25
#